data_7031a6cc9af67d053f428823a53f9b8a
#
_entry.id   7031a6cc9af67d053f428823a53f9b8a
#
_cell.length_a   1.000
_cell.length_b   1.000
_cell.length_c   1.000
_cell.angle_alpha   90.00
_cell.angle_beta   90.00
_cell.angle_gamma   90.00
#
_symmetry.space_group_name_H-M   'P 1'
#
loop_
_entity.id
_entity.type
_entity.pdbx_description
1 polymer ?
#
loop_
_entity_poly.entity_id
_entity_poly.type
_entity_poly.pdbx_seq_one_letter_code
_entity_poly.pdbx_strand_id
1 'polypeptide(L)'
;MIILGITNNDLAGACLVRDGGIVAAASEERFPRQKDHKAWPSRALAYVLGEAGIDLADIDRIAYGWNAGFDAGRHLDLYLDRVLEEARERPEGLPHLRKRIADEMANDKAKRGEFDAFVRANGLRGKVEYIDHHECHALGAFVCSPFDEALTLTCDGRGDFQSLTVPHYRADGGEAVLQRETSVDSLGYFYGRITRLLGFKPNRHEGKITGLAAFGDAEKLLPLMNDMIRLENGRLRARCGELYLPSYDGYSDPLLQRCAAERPADVAAAAQRHSEDLLVAIAREHVARTGCANLCLAGGVFGNVKLNQRLREIPGVRDVYVLPCMGDGGLALAAAVAVAYRENGTRFPAPSMALGPDARSAAQTAELIASQYPQLAYSRPANLIETLVEALRENQVLGMFKGRMEFGPRALCNRSIVYHPGDASANDWLNQRMERTEFMPFAPGTAVEHAEACYVGWREDQVAADYMTMTYDCHADFRARCPAVVHVDGTARPQIIRPQADPFMHALLHAWHARSGQPALINTSFTRPEEPIVCAPQAALGALEDGRGDLVVLGESLRVWRKGENAFARARVE
;
A
#
# COMPACT_ATOMS: atom_id res chain seq x y z
N MET A 1 -0.77 -28.18 -6.60
CA MET A 1 -0.02 -27.31 -7.53
C MET A 1 0.68 -26.20 -6.74
N ILE A 2 1.97 -26.02 -7.00
CA ILE A 2 2.84 -25.06 -6.31
C ILE A 2 3.24 -23.96 -7.31
N ILE A 3 2.87 -22.70 -7.00
CA ILE A 3 3.10 -21.54 -7.85
C ILE A 3 3.97 -20.55 -7.12
N LEU A 4 5.08 -20.15 -7.74
CA LEU A 4 6.00 -19.15 -7.24
C LEU A 4 5.83 -17.85 -8.03
N GLY A 5 5.32 -16.80 -7.39
CA GLY A 5 5.29 -15.45 -7.94
C GLY A 5 6.56 -14.69 -7.60
N ILE A 6 7.12 -13.99 -8.57
CA ILE A 6 8.35 -13.19 -8.42
C ILE A 6 8.14 -11.81 -9.01
N THR A 7 8.61 -10.78 -8.31
CA THR A 7 8.82 -9.43 -8.84
C THR A 7 10.23 -8.94 -8.50
N ASN A 8 10.92 -8.35 -9.47
CA ASN A 8 12.26 -7.78 -9.31
C ASN A 8 12.31 -6.30 -9.73
N ASN A 9 11.15 -5.64 -9.72
CA ASN A 9 11.02 -4.20 -9.97
C ASN A 9 11.51 -3.38 -8.78
N ASP A 10 11.11 -2.12 -8.70
CA ASP A 10 11.52 -1.19 -7.65
C ASP A 10 11.16 -1.66 -6.22
N LEU A 11 10.19 -2.59 -6.11
CA LEU A 11 9.76 -3.24 -4.87
C LEU A 11 9.82 -4.76 -5.05
N ALA A 12 11.03 -5.31 -5.10
CA ALA A 12 11.27 -6.73 -5.32
C ALA A 12 10.66 -7.60 -4.21
N GLY A 13 10.18 -8.79 -4.58
CA GLY A 13 9.54 -9.70 -3.63
C GLY A 13 9.20 -11.07 -4.22
N ALA A 14 8.74 -11.96 -3.36
CA ALA A 14 8.28 -13.30 -3.73
C ALA A 14 7.00 -13.68 -2.99
N CYS A 15 6.19 -14.53 -3.63
CA CYS A 15 4.99 -15.11 -3.05
C CYS A 15 4.89 -16.59 -3.45
N LEU A 16 4.47 -17.44 -2.53
CA LEU A 16 4.21 -18.86 -2.79
C LEU A 16 2.74 -19.19 -2.55
N VAL A 17 2.11 -19.76 -3.57
CA VAL A 17 0.78 -20.36 -3.51
C VAL A 17 0.90 -21.86 -3.62
N ARG A 18 0.22 -22.62 -2.75
CA ARG A 18 0.18 -24.08 -2.77
C ARG A 18 -1.23 -24.57 -2.49
N ASP A 19 -1.75 -25.44 -3.36
CA ASP A 19 -3.03 -26.15 -3.19
C ASP A 19 -4.21 -25.21 -2.84
N GLY A 20 -4.27 -24.05 -3.52
CA GLY A 20 -5.32 -23.05 -3.33
C GLY A 20 -5.17 -22.15 -2.11
N GLY A 21 -4.03 -22.19 -1.41
CA GLY A 21 -3.71 -21.30 -0.29
C GLY A 21 -2.46 -20.47 -0.55
N ILE A 22 -2.44 -19.22 -0.07
CA ILE A 22 -1.23 -18.38 -0.04
C ILE A 22 -0.41 -18.81 1.17
N VAL A 23 0.74 -19.44 0.93
CA VAL A 23 1.61 -19.98 2.00
C VAL A 23 2.45 -18.89 2.64
N ALA A 24 3.12 -18.09 1.81
CA ALA A 24 4.02 -17.03 2.27
C ALA A 24 4.21 -15.96 1.20
N ALA A 25 4.48 -14.74 1.63
CA ALA A 25 4.93 -13.65 0.77
C ALA A 25 5.82 -12.69 1.55
N ALA A 26 6.85 -12.14 0.90
CA ALA A 26 7.71 -11.14 1.51
C ALA A 26 8.30 -10.19 0.46
N SER A 27 8.46 -8.92 0.84
CA SER A 27 9.25 -7.94 0.10
C SER A 27 10.72 -8.05 0.48
N GLU A 28 11.62 -7.99 -0.50
CA GLU A 28 13.07 -8.12 -0.28
C GLU A 28 13.62 -7.07 0.69
N GLU A 29 13.13 -5.84 0.60
CA GLU A 29 13.55 -4.70 1.44
C GLU A 29 13.52 -4.98 2.96
N ARG A 30 12.64 -5.89 3.39
CA ARG A 30 12.43 -6.21 4.81
C ARG A 30 13.65 -6.89 5.45
N PHE A 31 14.40 -7.68 4.68
CA PHE A 31 15.53 -8.47 5.16
C PHE A 31 16.82 -7.65 5.31
N PRO A 32 17.29 -6.89 4.27
CA PRO A 32 18.47 -6.03 4.41
C PRO A 32 18.19 -4.74 5.17
N ARG A 33 16.94 -4.46 5.56
CA ARG A 33 16.52 -3.22 6.23
C ARG A 33 16.78 -1.96 5.40
N GLN A 34 16.69 -2.09 4.06
CA GLN A 34 16.88 -1.02 3.10
C GLN A 34 15.60 -0.80 2.32
N LYS A 35 14.90 0.30 2.59
CA LYS A 35 13.63 0.63 1.93
C LYS A 35 13.85 0.90 0.43
N ASP A 36 12.90 0.45 -0.40
CA ASP A 36 12.97 0.51 -1.86
C ASP A 36 14.23 -0.22 -2.41
N HIS A 37 14.57 -1.36 -1.81
CA HIS A 37 15.72 -2.17 -2.23
C HIS A 37 15.48 -2.80 -3.60
N LYS A 38 16.24 -2.32 -4.59
CA LYS A 38 16.06 -2.65 -6.02
C LYS A 38 16.84 -3.89 -6.49
N ALA A 39 17.35 -4.69 -5.58
CA ALA A 39 18.09 -5.91 -5.92
C ALA A 39 17.13 -7.08 -6.19
N TRP A 40 17.69 -8.14 -6.80
CA TRP A 40 17.02 -9.42 -6.97
C TRP A 40 16.49 -9.96 -5.62
N PRO A 41 15.24 -10.50 -5.54
CA PRO A 41 14.60 -10.87 -4.28
C PRO A 41 15.11 -12.20 -3.70
N SER A 42 16.43 -12.35 -3.53
CA SER A 42 17.05 -13.60 -3.10
C SER A 42 16.63 -14.05 -1.71
N ARG A 43 16.49 -13.12 -0.76
CA ARG A 43 16.09 -13.43 0.61
C ARG A 43 14.59 -13.70 0.73
N ALA A 44 13.78 -12.96 -0.03
CA ALA A 44 12.34 -13.21 -0.11
C ALA A 44 12.07 -14.59 -0.73
N LEU A 45 12.79 -14.97 -1.79
CA LEU A 45 12.73 -16.32 -2.38
C LEU A 45 13.12 -17.39 -1.38
N ALA A 46 14.27 -17.24 -0.71
CA ALA A 46 14.72 -18.19 0.31
C ALA A 46 13.70 -18.34 1.44
N TYR A 47 13.07 -17.23 1.85
CA TYR A 47 12.04 -17.25 2.89
C TYR A 47 10.80 -18.03 2.45
N VAL A 48 10.21 -17.73 1.29
CA VAL A 48 8.94 -18.39 0.88
C VAL A 48 9.12 -19.87 0.59
N LEU A 49 10.29 -20.29 0.06
CA LEU A 49 10.63 -21.70 -0.13
C LEU A 49 10.86 -22.41 1.20
N GLY A 50 11.63 -21.79 2.11
CA GLY A 50 11.91 -22.33 3.45
C GLY A 50 10.64 -22.46 4.30
N GLU A 51 9.71 -21.49 4.24
CA GLU A 51 8.44 -21.55 4.95
C GLU A 51 7.56 -22.71 4.48
N ALA A 52 7.63 -23.03 3.18
CA ALA A 52 6.92 -24.15 2.59
C ALA A 52 7.66 -25.50 2.74
N GLY A 53 8.93 -25.48 3.13
CA GLY A 53 9.78 -26.67 3.25
C GLY A 53 10.06 -27.36 1.90
N ILE A 54 10.23 -26.55 0.83
CA ILE A 54 10.44 -27.05 -0.55
C ILE A 54 11.64 -26.37 -1.22
N ASP A 55 12.06 -26.95 -2.33
CA ASP A 55 13.08 -26.40 -3.23
C ASP A 55 12.49 -25.89 -4.55
N LEU A 56 13.29 -25.17 -5.34
CA LEU A 56 12.89 -24.68 -6.66
C LEU A 56 12.48 -25.81 -7.64
N ALA A 57 13.00 -27.01 -7.47
CA ALA A 57 12.65 -28.18 -8.29
C ALA A 57 11.17 -28.58 -8.11
N ASP A 58 10.60 -28.36 -6.93
CA ASP A 58 9.21 -28.73 -6.57
C ASP A 58 8.18 -27.76 -7.15
N ILE A 59 8.60 -26.59 -7.66
CA ILE A 59 7.70 -25.58 -8.23
C ILE A 59 7.07 -26.10 -9.53
N ASP A 60 5.77 -26.03 -9.64
CA ASP A 60 5.01 -26.40 -10.86
C ASP A 60 4.96 -25.25 -11.87
N ARG A 61 4.73 -24.00 -11.38
CA ARG A 61 4.64 -22.77 -12.18
C ARG A 61 5.40 -21.63 -11.54
N ILE A 62 5.99 -20.78 -12.36
CA ILE A 62 6.56 -19.50 -11.97
C ILE A 62 5.75 -18.40 -12.64
N ALA A 63 5.18 -17.51 -11.85
CA ALA A 63 4.39 -16.38 -12.30
C ALA A 63 5.21 -15.09 -12.25
N TYR A 64 5.27 -14.36 -13.38
CA TYR A 64 5.99 -13.10 -13.49
C TYR A 64 5.08 -12.04 -14.10
N GLY A 65 4.74 -11.02 -13.29
CA GLY A 65 3.76 -9.98 -13.62
C GLY A 65 4.35 -8.81 -14.41
N TRP A 66 5.23 -9.08 -15.35
CA TRP A 66 5.82 -8.08 -16.24
C TRP A 66 6.24 -8.73 -17.56
N ASN A 67 5.51 -8.43 -18.59
CA ASN A 67 5.82 -8.95 -19.92
C ASN A 67 6.58 -7.90 -20.74
N ALA A 68 7.76 -7.52 -20.30
CA ALA A 68 8.64 -6.56 -20.97
C ALA A 68 9.16 -7.06 -22.34
N GLY A 69 8.47 -8.01 -22.96
CA GLY A 69 8.76 -8.49 -24.29
C GLY A 69 8.12 -7.59 -25.34
N PHE A 70 8.86 -7.30 -26.39
CA PHE A 70 8.35 -6.71 -27.63
C PHE A 70 7.25 -7.56 -28.30
N ASP A 71 7.01 -8.76 -27.76
CA ASP A 71 6.05 -9.73 -28.31
C ASP A 71 4.60 -9.46 -27.87
N ALA A 72 4.37 -8.58 -26.89
CA ALA A 72 3.02 -8.14 -26.51
C ALA A 72 2.44 -7.11 -27.49
N GLY A 73 2.77 -7.20 -28.76
CA GLY A 73 2.56 -6.33 -29.93
C GLY A 73 1.44 -5.28 -29.88
N ARG A 74 0.32 -5.60 -29.24
CA ARG A 74 -0.85 -4.71 -29.18
C ARG A 74 -0.65 -3.46 -28.32
N HIS A 75 0.13 -3.54 -27.24
CA HIS A 75 0.31 -2.40 -26.33
C HIS A 75 1.37 -1.44 -26.86
N LEU A 76 2.41 -1.98 -27.48
CA LEU A 76 3.44 -1.17 -28.11
C LEU A 76 2.88 -0.35 -29.28
N ASP A 77 2.03 -0.94 -30.12
CA ASP A 77 1.41 -0.23 -31.24
C ASP A 77 0.58 0.96 -30.74
N LEU A 78 -0.32 0.74 -29.77
CA LEU A 78 -1.12 1.81 -29.16
C LEU A 78 -0.25 2.91 -28.54
N TYR A 79 0.84 2.51 -27.89
CA TYR A 79 1.79 3.44 -27.27
C TYR A 79 2.50 4.29 -28.32
N LEU A 80 3.00 3.68 -29.40
CA LEU A 80 3.68 4.40 -30.47
C LEU A 80 2.72 5.33 -31.23
N ASP A 81 1.50 4.90 -31.48
CA ASP A 81 0.47 5.74 -32.09
C ASP A 81 0.19 6.98 -31.24
N ARG A 82 0.07 6.80 -29.91
CA ARG A 82 -0.14 7.91 -28.99
C ARG A 82 1.07 8.85 -28.91
N VAL A 83 2.29 8.31 -28.96
CA VAL A 83 3.52 9.11 -29.03
C VAL A 83 3.55 9.95 -30.31
N LEU A 84 3.18 9.36 -31.45
CA LEU A 84 3.15 10.06 -32.74
C LEU A 84 2.07 11.15 -32.77
N GLU A 85 0.89 10.87 -32.20
CA GLU A 85 -0.17 11.87 -32.03
C GLU A 85 0.34 13.07 -31.23
N GLU A 86 0.90 12.82 -30.03
CA GLU A 86 1.42 13.86 -29.14
C GLU A 86 2.56 14.66 -29.79
N ALA A 87 3.47 13.99 -30.50
CA ALA A 87 4.58 14.63 -31.19
C ALA A 87 4.13 15.53 -32.35
N ARG A 88 2.98 15.25 -32.99
CA ARG A 88 2.39 16.11 -34.03
C ARG A 88 1.71 17.32 -33.43
N GLU A 89 0.99 17.14 -32.33
CA GLU A 89 0.27 18.21 -31.66
C GLU A 89 1.20 19.14 -30.87
N ARG A 90 2.24 18.57 -30.25
CA ARG A 90 3.20 19.25 -29.36
C ARG A 90 4.65 18.82 -29.65
N PRO A 91 5.23 19.30 -30.76
CA PRO A 91 6.57 18.90 -31.17
C PRO A 91 7.66 19.25 -30.15
N GLU A 92 7.44 20.23 -29.29
CA GLU A 92 8.31 20.60 -28.16
C GLU A 92 8.46 19.49 -27.11
N GLY A 93 7.47 18.62 -26.97
CA GLY A 93 7.50 17.44 -26.09
C GLY A 93 8.32 16.27 -26.64
N LEU A 94 8.63 16.24 -27.94
CA LEU A 94 9.26 15.10 -28.60
C LEU A 94 10.62 14.68 -28.02
N PRO A 95 11.55 15.57 -27.64
CA PRO A 95 12.79 15.17 -27.00
C PRO A 95 12.59 14.40 -25.70
N HIS A 96 11.61 14.83 -24.89
CA HIS A 96 11.26 14.19 -23.63
C HIS A 96 10.59 12.81 -23.85
N LEU A 97 9.71 12.70 -24.83
CA LEU A 97 9.10 11.43 -25.22
C LEU A 97 10.15 10.42 -25.71
N ARG A 98 11.10 10.85 -26.54
CA ARG A 98 12.21 9.98 -27.00
C ARG A 98 13.07 9.47 -25.85
N LYS A 99 13.44 10.37 -24.92
CA LYS A 99 14.19 9.98 -23.72
C LYS A 99 13.42 8.96 -22.90
N ARG A 100 12.13 9.22 -22.65
CA ARG A 100 11.27 8.31 -21.90
C ARG A 100 11.19 6.91 -22.52
N ILE A 101 10.94 6.81 -23.83
CA ILE A 101 10.90 5.52 -24.54
C ILE A 101 12.20 4.76 -24.33
N ALA A 102 13.34 5.43 -24.52
CA ALA A 102 14.64 4.80 -24.36
C ALA A 102 14.88 4.29 -22.94
N ASP A 103 14.54 5.11 -21.93
CA ASP A 103 14.70 4.76 -20.51
C ASP A 103 13.77 3.59 -20.11
N GLU A 104 12.51 3.60 -20.53
CA GLU A 104 11.54 2.52 -20.29
C GLU A 104 12.02 1.20 -20.89
N MET A 105 12.38 1.21 -22.17
CA MET A 105 12.84 0.01 -22.88
C MET A 105 14.13 -0.54 -22.26
N ALA A 106 15.08 0.31 -21.89
CA ALA A 106 16.32 -0.11 -21.26
C ALA A 106 16.08 -0.76 -19.89
N ASN A 107 15.24 -0.14 -19.06
CA ASN A 107 14.89 -0.66 -17.74
C ASN A 107 14.17 -2.00 -17.84
N ASP A 108 13.15 -2.10 -18.69
CA ASP A 108 12.35 -3.31 -18.86
C ASP A 108 13.19 -4.47 -19.39
N LYS A 109 14.05 -4.20 -20.36
CA LYS A 109 15.00 -5.19 -20.87
C LYS A 109 15.97 -5.68 -19.80
N ALA A 110 16.48 -4.79 -18.95
CA ALA A 110 17.39 -5.15 -17.86
C ALA A 110 16.69 -6.06 -16.84
N LYS A 111 15.49 -5.68 -16.37
CA LYS A 111 14.71 -6.43 -15.39
C LYS A 111 14.27 -7.80 -15.93
N ARG A 112 13.79 -7.84 -17.16
CA ARG A 112 13.46 -9.11 -17.83
C ARG A 112 14.69 -9.98 -18.01
N GLY A 113 15.83 -9.41 -18.41
CA GLY A 113 17.09 -10.15 -18.59
C GLY A 113 17.59 -10.79 -17.29
N GLU A 114 17.45 -10.09 -16.17
CA GLU A 114 17.77 -10.61 -14.82
C GLU A 114 16.87 -11.81 -14.45
N PHE A 115 15.56 -11.69 -14.64
CA PHE A 115 14.61 -12.78 -14.42
C PHE A 115 14.89 -13.98 -15.33
N ASP A 116 15.09 -13.77 -16.62
CA ASP A 116 15.39 -14.83 -17.58
C ASP A 116 16.74 -15.53 -17.29
N ALA A 117 17.71 -14.81 -16.73
CA ALA A 117 18.97 -15.40 -16.27
C ALA A 117 18.74 -16.36 -15.09
N PHE A 118 17.92 -15.96 -14.11
CA PHE A 118 17.52 -16.82 -12.99
C PHE A 118 16.79 -18.09 -13.49
N VAL A 119 15.82 -17.92 -14.39
CA VAL A 119 15.07 -19.05 -14.99
C VAL A 119 16.00 -20.04 -15.70
N ARG A 120 16.96 -19.51 -16.49
CA ARG A 120 17.95 -20.37 -17.21
C ARG A 120 18.88 -21.09 -16.25
N ALA A 121 19.41 -20.39 -15.26
CA ALA A 121 20.37 -20.94 -14.31
C ALA A 121 19.77 -22.10 -13.47
N ASN A 122 18.46 -22.09 -13.25
CA ASN A 122 17.75 -23.08 -12.45
C ASN A 122 16.94 -24.09 -13.30
N GLY A 123 17.05 -24.08 -14.63
CA GLY A 123 16.37 -25.04 -15.51
C GLY A 123 14.83 -24.92 -15.54
N LEU A 124 14.27 -23.72 -15.29
CA LEU A 124 12.85 -23.50 -15.04
C LEU A 124 12.06 -22.99 -16.26
N ARG A 125 12.66 -22.94 -17.46
CA ARG A 125 12.05 -22.33 -18.67
C ARG A 125 10.64 -22.81 -19.00
N GLY A 126 10.37 -24.11 -18.87
CA GLY A 126 9.06 -24.70 -19.17
C GLY A 126 7.99 -24.44 -18.12
N LYS A 127 8.34 -23.79 -17.02
CA LYS A 127 7.43 -23.54 -15.88
C LYS A 127 6.99 -22.07 -15.78
N VAL A 128 7.52 -21.18 -16.61
CA VAL A 128 7.29 -19.73 -16.51
C VAL A 128 6.02 -19.32 -17.23
N GLU A 129 5.21 -18.52 -16.56
CA GLU A 129 4.08 -17.80 -17.12
C GLU A 129 4.31 -16.29 -16.94
N TYR A 130 4.35 -15.58 -18.07
CA TYR A 130 4.45 -14.12 -18.11
C TYR A 130 3.06 -13.53 -18.23
N ILE A 131 2.75 -12.57 -17.35
CA ILE A 131 1.45 -11.89 -17.30
C ILE A 131 1.70 -10.41 -17.59
N ASP A 132 0.86 -9.79 -18.42
CA ASP A 132 0.87 -8.34 -18.60
C ASP A 132 0.75 -7.62 -17.25
N HIS A 133 1.49 -6.52 -17.05
CA HIS A 133 1.58 -5.82 -15.79
C HIS A 133 0.21 -5.36 -15.26
N HIS A 134 -0.57 -4.67 -16.11
CA HIS A 134 -1.88 -4.17 -15.71
C HIS A 134 -2.91 -5.30 -15.58
N GLU A 135 -2.79 -6.35 -16.37
CA GLU A 135 -3.60 -7.55 -16.19
C GLU A 135 -3.27 -8.26 -14.87
N CYS A 136 -1.98 -8.33 -14.51
CA CYS A 136 -1.55 -8.89 -13.23
C CYS A 136 -2.17 -8.12 -12.05
N HIS A 137 -2.10 -6.79 -12.05
CA HIS A 137 -2.76 -5.96 -11.07
C HIS A 137 -4.28 -6.19 -11.03
N ALA A 138 -4.92 -6.17 -12.19
CA ALA A 138 -6.38 -6.24 -12.30
C ALA A 138 -6.91 -7.61 -11.87
N LEU A 139 -6.37 -8.68 -12.44
CA LEU A 139 -6.81 -10.04 -12.14
C LEU A 139 -6.48 -10.42 -10.70
N GLY A 140 -5.29 -10.00 -10.19
CA GLY A 140 -4.92 -10.20 -8.79
C GLY A 140 -5.92 -9.53 -7.83
N ALA A 141 -6.35 -8.29 -8.12
CA ALA A 141 -7.35 -7.60 -7.32
C ALA A 141 -8.72 -8.29 -7.38
N PHE A 142 -9.18 -8.68 -8.58
CA PHE A 142 -10.45 -9.37 -8.73
C PHE A 142 -10.46 -10.73 -8.03
N VAL A 143 -9.42 -11.54 -8.21
CA VAL A 143 -9.29 -12.88 -7.61
C VAL A 143 -9.23 -12.83 -6.10
N CYS A 144 -8.63 -11.78 -5.53
CA CYS A 144 -8.58 -11.54 -4.09
C CYS A 144 -9.80 -10.78 -3.53
N SER A 145 -10.68 -10.27 -4.38
CA SER A 145 -11.90 -9.60 -3.93
C SER A 145 -12.97 -10.60 -3.48
N PRO A 146 -13.96 -10.19 -2.69
CA PRO A 146 -15.13 -11.00 -2.35
C PRO A 146 -16.21 -11.02 -3.46
N PHE A 147 -15.97 -10.38 -4.61
CA PHE A 147 -16.99 -10.12 -5.63
C PHE A 147 -17.02 -11.18 -6.72
N ASP A 148 -18.21 -11.63 -7.13
CA ASP A 148 -18.39 -12.49 -8.29
C ASP A 148 -18.36 -11.71 -9.61
N GLU A 149 -18.58 -10.41 -9.57
CA GLU A 149 -18.50 -9.48 -10.70
C GLU A 149 -17.92 -8.15 -10.23
N ALA A 150 -16.96 -7.60 -10.97
CA ALA A 150 -16.39 -6.29 -10.69
C ALA A 150 -15.84 -5.60 -11.95
N LEU A 151 -15.97 -4.28 -11.98
CA LEU A 151 -15.09 -3.42 -12.77
C LEU A 151 -13.77 -3.28 -12.00
N THR A 152 -12.65 -3.61 -12.63
CA THR A 152 -11.35 -3.42 -12.02
C THR A 152 -10.65 -2.22 -12.65
N LEU A 153 -10.32 -1.22 -11.84
CA LEU A 153 -9.49 -0.11 -12.29
C LEU A 153 -8.05 -0.40 -11.87
N THR A 154 -7.15 -0.39 -12.85
CA THR A 154 -5.72 -0.32 -12.55
C THR A 154 -5.22 1.07 -12.90
N CYS A 155 -4.39 1.67 -12.03
CA CYS A 155 -3.76 2.95 -12.32
C CYS A 155 -2.40 3.02 -11.65
N ASP A 156 -1.37 3.27 -12.47
CA ASP A 156 0.02 3.26 -12.01
C ASP A 156 0.86 4.33 -12.72
N GLY A 157 2.16 4.39 -12.42
CA GLY A 157 3.13 5.15 -13.18
C GLY A 157 3.23 4.58 -14.60
N ARG A 158 3.57 3.30 -14.70
CA ARG A 158 3.61 2.53 -15.94
C ARG A 158 3.81 1.04 -15.68
N GLY A 159 3.41 0.24 -16.66
CA GLY A 159 3.79 -1.16 -16.82
C GLY A 159 3.39 -1.62 -18.22
N ASP A 160 4.28 -2.31 -18.92
CA ASP A 160 4.04 -2.83 -20.28
C ASP A 160 3.39 -1.79 -21.22
N PHE A 161 3.94 -0.55 -21.23
CA PHE A 161 3.49 0.61 -22.04
C PHE A 161 2.12 1.19 -21.66
N GLN A 162 1.50 0.71 -20.58
CA GLN A 162 0.21 1.17 -20.10
C GLN A 162 0.36 1.92 -18.77
N SER A 163 -0.67 2.70 -18.39
CA SER A 163 -0.77 3.39 -17.10
C SER A 163 -2.12 3.21 -16.43
N LEU A 164 -3.15 2.84 -17.20
CA LEU A 164 -4.49 2.59 -16.68
C LEU A 164 -5.19 1.55 -17.55
N THR A 165 -5.92 0.64 -16.91
CA THR A 165 -6.86 -0.26 -17.59
C THR A 165 -8.16 -0.38 -16.80
N VAL A 166 -9.26 -0.67 -17.50
CA VAL A 166 -10.57 -0.93 -16.92
C VAL A 166 -11.12 -2.24 -17.47
N PRO A 167 -10.65 -3.40 -17.00
CA PRO A 167 -11.31 -4.68 -17.29
C PRO A 167 -12.58 -4.86 -16.45
N HIS A 168 -13.54 -5.59 -17.02
CA HIS A 168 -14.74 -6.07 -16.39
C HIS A 168 -14.64 -7.58 -16.26
N TYR A 169 -14.55 -8.09 -15.04
CA TYR A 169 -14.44 -9.51 -14.73
C TYR A 169 -15.72 -10.07 -14.13
N ARG A 170 -16.01 -11.33 -14.45
CA ARG A 170 -17.08 -12.13 -13.86
C ARG A 170 -16.57 -13.50 -13.45
N ALA A 171 -17.10 -14.05 -12.37
CA ALA A 171 -16.69 -15.36 -11.83
C ALA A 171 -16.95 -16.54 -12.79
N ASP A 172 -17.86 -16.37 -13.78
CA ASP A 172 -18.10 -17.33 -14.85
C ASP A 172 -17.00 -17.38 -15.92
N GLY A 173 -15.92 -16.61 -15.75
CA GLY A 173 -14.82 -16.49 -16.69
C GLY A 173 -15.03 -15.42 -17.75
N GLY A 174 -16.13 -14.66 -17.68
CA GLY A 174 -16.35 -13.52 -18.58
C GLY A 174 -15.36 -12.39 -18.31
N GLU A 175 -14.68 -11.93 -19.38
CA GLU A 175 -13.72 -10.85 -19.34
C GLU A 175 -13.86 -9.91 -20.54
N ALA A 176 -13.82 -8.59 -20.29
CA ALA A 176 -13.75 -7.57 -21.32
C ALA A 176 -12.94 -6.37 -20.83
N VAL A 177 -11.93 -5.97 -21.56
CA VAL A 177 -11.19 -4.73 -21.25
C VAL A 177 -11.88 -3.55 -21.93
N LEU A 178 -12.46 -2.68 -21.13
CA LEU A 178 -13.33 -1.59 -21.57
C LEU A 178 -12.55 -0.32 -21.94
N GLN A 179 -11.40 -0.10 -21.29
CA GLN A 179 -10.51 1.04 -21.52
C GLN A 179 -9.06 0.66 -21.23
N ARG A 180 -8.14 1.27 -21.99
CA ARG A 180 -6.69 1.22 -21.77
C ARG A 180 -6.10 2.59 -22.05
N GLU A 181 -5.24 3.10 -21.16
CA GLU A 181 -4.46 4.31 -21.39
C GLU A 181 -2.98 3.93 -21.45
N THR A 182 -2.27 4.60 -22.36
CA THR A 182 -0.82 4.39 -22.51
C THR A 182 -0.06 5.08 -21.38
N SER A 183 1.18 4.67 -21.15
CA SER A 183 2.03 5.28 -20.14
C SER A 183 2.42 6.73 -20.49
N VAL A 184 2.17 7.22 -21.72
CA VAL A 184 2.26 8.65 -22.04
C VAL A 184 1.27 9.46 -21.20
N ASP A 185 0.06 8.94 -21.02
CA ASP A 185 -1.05 9.59 -20.35
C ASP A 185 -1.16 9.15 -18.87
N SER A 186 -0.02 9.05 -18.18
CA SER A 186 0.06 8.51 -16.83
C SER A 186 -0.34 9.51 -15.76
N LEU A 187 -1.42 9.19 -15.04
CA LEU A 187 -1.84 9.92 -13.85
C LEU A 187 -0.89 9.69 -12.66
N GLY A 188 -0.28 8.49 -12.57
CA GLY A 188 0.73 8.21 -11.55
C GLY A 188 1.96 9.11 -11.72
N TYR A 189 2.42 9.31 -12.96
CA TYR A 189 3.52 10.24 -13.22
C TYR A 189 3.12 11.71 -13.01
N PHE A 190 1.90 12.08 -13.34
CA PHE A 190 1.38 13.41 -13.01
C PHE A 190 1.49 13.68 -11.51
N TYR A 191 0.97 12.77 -10.69
CA TYR A 191 0.98 12.93 -9.23
C TYR A 191 2.41 12.90 -8.65
N GLY A 192 3.26 11.98 -9.13
CA GLY A 192 4.67 11.92 -8.78
C GLY A 192 5.44 13.20 -9.14
N ARG A 193 5.05 13.89 -10.23
CA ARG A 193 5.61 15.17 -10.65
C ARG A 193 5.35 16.27 -9.62
N ILE A 194 4.10 16.36 -9.18
CA ILE A 194 3.72 17.32 -8.14
C ILE A 194 4.39 16.96 -6.81
N THR A 195 4.50 15.66 -6.49
CA THR A 195 5.24 15.20 -5.32
C THR A 195 6.67 15.74 -5.33
N ARG A 196 7.37 15.65 -6.46
CA ARG A 196 8.74 16.18 -6.60
C ARG A 196 8.79 17.70 -6.58
N LEU A 197 7.85 18.37 -7.24
CA LEU A 197 7.76 19.85 -7.25
C LEU A 197 7.67 20.41 -5.83
N LEU A 198 6.95 19.71 -4.94
CA LEU A 198 6.78 20.06 -3.53
C LEU A 198 7.96 19.62 -2.64
N GLY A 199 9.06 19.13 -3.23
CA GLY A 199 10.29 18.77 -2.53
C GLY A 199 10.27 17.36 -1.91
N PHE A 200 9.29 16.53 -2.25
CA PHE A 200 9.19 15.16 -1.77
C PHE A 200 9.71 14.14 -2.79
N LYS A 201 9.94 12.90 -2.35
CA LYS A 201 10.47 11.83 -3.19
C LYS A 201 9.32 11.11 -3.93
N PRO A 202 9.28 11.17 -5.29
CA PRO A 202 8.31 10.40 -6.07
C PRO A 202 8.45 8.88 -5.86
N ASN A 203 7.37 8.16 -6.10
CA ASN A 203 7.19 6.72 -5.85
C ASN A 203 7.31 6.32 -4.38
N ARG A 204 7.22 7.31 -3.45
CA ARG A 204 7.39 7.06 -2.03
C ARG A 204 6.59 7.97 -1.11
N HIS A 205 6.53 9.26 -1.43
CA HIS A 205 5.95 10.30 -0.58
C HIS A 205 4.62 10.85 -1.09
N GLU A 206 3.96 10.18 -2.04
CA GLU A 206 2.65 10.58 -2.57
C GLU A 206 1.60 10.70 -1.45
N GLY A 207 1.66 9.81 -0.45
CA GLY A 207 0.81 9.89 0.73
C GLY A 207 0.96 11.18 1.56
N LYS A 208 2.14 11.84 1.51
CA LYS A 208 2.34 13.15 2.14
C LYS A 208 1.58 14.24 1.39
N ILE A 209 1.54 14.16 0.05
CA ILE A 209 0.76 15.09 -0.77
C ILE A 209 -0.73 14.92 -0.48
N THR A 210 -1.22 13.68 -0.41
CA THR A 210 -2.62 13.39 -0.03
C THR A 210 -2.98 13.98 1.35
N GLY A 211 -2.09 13.84 2.34
CA GLY A 211 -2.28 14.44 3.66
C GLY A 211 -2.22 15.97 3.64
N LEU A 212 -1.26 16.55 2.91
CA LEU A 212 -1.10 18.00 2.80
C LEU A 212 -2.28 18.67 2.08
N ALA A 213 -2.90 17.98 1.13
CA ALA A 213 -4.00 18.47 0.32
C ALA A 213 -5.20 18.94 1.15
N ALA A 214 -5.47 18.32 2.29
CA ALA A 214 -6.59 18.70 3.16
C ALA A 214 -6.44 20.09 3.83
N PHE A 215 -5.23 20.67 3.80
CA PHE A 215 -4.96 22.02 4.32
C PHE A 215 -5.01 23.12 3.24
N GLY A 216 -5.27 22.75 1.97
CA GLY A 216 -5.21 23.65 0.83
C GLY A 216 -6.56 23.92 0.17
N ASP A 217 -6.54 24.93 -0.72
CA ASP A 217 -7.63 25.24 -1.64
C ASP A 217 -7.23 24.86 -3.07
N ALA A 218 -8.01 23.96 -3.69
CA ALA A 218 -7.72 23.43 -5.02
C ALA A 218 -8.11 24.40 -6.17
N GLU A 219 -9.15 25.23 -5.98
CA GLU A 219 -9.89 25.88 -7.07
C GLU A 219 -8.99 26.75 -7.97
N LYS A 220 -8.08 27.50 -7.37
CA LYS A 220 -7.18 28.42 -8.10
C LYS A 220 -6.27 27.69 -9.10
N LEU A 221 -5.84 26.48 -8.79
CA LEU A 221 -4.81 25.75 -9.55
C LEU A 221 -5.36 24.59 -10.38
N LEU A 222 -6.67 24.29 -10.30
CA LEU A 222 -7.30 23.27 -11.17
C LEU A 222 -7.08 23.51 -12.67
N PRO A 223 -7.17 24.76 -13.19
CA PRO A 223 -6.85 25.02 -14.60
C PRO A 223 -5.41 24.63 -14.98
N LEU A 224 -4.43 24.89 -14.10
CA LEU A 224 -3.04 24.49 -14.32
C LEU A 224 -2.89 22.97 -14.39
N MET A 225 -3.55 22.24 -13.49
CA MET A 225 -3.54 20.77 -13.49
C MET A 225 -4.17 20.20 -14.76
N ASN A 226 -5.27 20.79 -15.20
CA ASN A 226 -5.94 20.44 -16.45
C ASN A 226 -5.11 20.75 -17.72
N ASP A 227 -4.21 21.75 -17.64
CA ASP A 227 -3.24 22.03 -18.70
C ASP A 227 -2.12 20.99 -18.78
N MET A 228 -1.91 20.18 -17.75
CA MET A 228 -0.91 19.12 -17.72
C MET A 228 -1.47 17.78 -18.21
N ILE A 229 -2.63 17.37 -17.68
CA ILE A 229 -3.34 16.14 -18.04
C ILE A 229 -4.84 16.35 -17.87
N ARG A 230 -5.66 15.83 -18.79
CA ARG A 230 -7.12 16.00 -18.75
C ARG A 230 -7.86 14.84 -19.40
N LEU A 231 -9.17 14.82 -19.27
CA LEU A 231 -10.03 13.93 -20.04
C LEU A 231 -10.44 14.61 -21.36
N GLU A 232 -10.24 13.86 -22.46
CA GLU A 232 -10.75 14.20 -23.78
C GLU A 232 -11.52 12.98 -24.31
N ASN A 233 -12.81 13.14 -24.55
CA ASN A 233 -13.69 12.06 -25.01
C ASN A 233 -13.62 10.79 -24.12
N GLY A 234 -13.58 10.98 -22.80
CA GLY A 234 -13.49 9.90 -21.82
C GLY A 234 -12.09 9.28 -21.66
N ARG A 235 -11.08 9.77 -22.39
CA ARG A 235 -9.69 9.26 -22.37
C ARG A 235 -8.77 10.24 -21.67
N LEU A 236 -7.80 9.71 -20.92
CA LEU A 236 -6.72 10.54 -20.37
C LEU A 236 -5.83 11.06 -21.51
N ARG A 237 -5.49 12.34 -21.45
CA ARG A 237 -4.56 12.99 -22.39
C ARG A 237 -3.61 13.89 -21.64
N ALA A 238 -2.36 13.43 -21.52
CA ALA A 238 -1.24 14.25 -21.10
C ALA A 238 -0.84 15.21 -22.21
N ARG A 239 -0.51 16.44 -21.85
CA ARG A 239 -0.05 17.48 -22.77
C ARG A 239 1.43 17.70 -22.60
N CYS A 240 2.24 16.83 -23.21
CA CYS A 240 3.68 16.81 -23.08
C CYS A 240 4.32 18.05 -23.72
N GLY A 241 5.09 18.81 -22.95
CA GLY A 241 5.71 20.02 -23.44
C GLY A 241 6.10 20.96 -22.31
N GLU A 242 5.70 22.23 -22.39
CA GLU A 242 6.12 23.29 -21.49
C GLU A 242 5.85 22.98 -20.00
N LEU A 243 4.64 22.55 -19.67
CA LEU A 243 4.24 22.33 -18.25
C LEU A 243 4.43 20.88 -17.81
N TYR A 244 4.17 19.92 -18.68
CA TYR A 244 4.22 18.51 -18.34
C TYR A 244 5.33 17.78 -19.10
N LEU A 245 6.34 17.33 -18.37
CA LEU A 245 7.39 16.49 -18.92
C LEU A 245 7.05 15.03 -18.66
N PRO A 246 7.01 14.18 -19.70
CA PRO A 246 6.64 12.76 -19.54
C PRO A 246 7.79 11.88 -19.02
N SER A 247 8.81 12.47 -18.38
CA SER A 247 9.98 11.74 -17.86
C SER A 247 9.89 11.53 -16.35
N TYR A 248 10.63 10.56 -15.82
CA TYR A 248 10.70 10.28 -14.38
C TYR A 248 11.28 11.43 -13.55
N ASP A 249 12.21 12.18 -14.12
CA ASP A 249 13.24 12.88 -13.38
C ASP A 249 13.08 14.39 -13.38
N GLY A 250 11.94 14.94 -13.17
CA GLY A 250 11.93 16.37 -13.03
C GLY A 250 10.59 17.01 -13.35
N TYR A 251 10.52 18.25 -13.11
CA TYR A 251 9.47 19.18 -13.51
C TYR A 251 10.10 20.26 -14.40
N SER A 252 9.29 20.93 -15.19
CA SER A 252 9.76 22.02 -16.04
C SER A 252 9.92 23.30 -15.24
N ASP A 253 10.83 24.20 -15.69
CA ASP A 253 10.96 25.53 -15.12
C ASP A 253 9.67 26.35 -15.20
N PRO A 254 8.88 26.31 -16.29
CA PRO A 254 7.57 26.96 -16.34
C PRO A 254 6.60 26.47 -15.28
N LEU A 255 6.52 25.15 -15.01
CA LEU A 255 5.69 24.63 -13.94
C LEU A 255 6.13 25.14 -12.56
N LEU A 256 7.45 25.13 -12.31
CA LEU A 256 8.03 25.67 -11.07
C LEU A 256 7.66 27.14 -10.89
N GLN A 257 7.81 27.97 -11.94
CA GLN A 257 7.47 29.40 -11.90
C GLN A 257 5.98 29.64 -11.65
N ARG A 258 5.10 28.84 -12.25
CA ARG A 258 3.65 28.94 -12.05
C ARG A 258 3.22 28.58 -10.62
N CYS A 259 3.97 27.75 -9.94
CA CYS A 259 3.69 27.32 -8.57
C CYS A 259 4.49 28.09 -7.50
N ALA A 260 5.50 28.87 -7.87
CA ALA A 260 6.47 29.49 -6.93
C ALA A 260 5.83 30.45 -5.91
N ALA A 261 4.74 31.12 -6.26
CA ALA A 261 4.02 32.04 -5.37
C ALA A 261 2.86 31.38 -4.62
N GLU A 262 2.61 30.10 -4.86
CA GLU A 262 1.47 29.39 -4.31
C GLU A 262 1.83 28.65 -3.02
N ARG A 263 0.85 28.48 -2.13
CA ARG A 263 1.07 27.66 -0.93
C ARG A 263 1.24 26.20 -1.33
N PRO A 264 2.22 25.47 -0.77
CA PRO A 264 2.39 24.04 -1.03
C PRO A 264 1.11 23.22 -0.84
N ALA A 265 0.28 23.57 0.15
CA ALA A 265 -1.00 22.90 0.41
C ALA A 265 -2.01 23.10 -0.73
N ASP A 266 -2.04 24.29 -1.36
CA ASP A 266 -2.97 24.58 -2.47
C ASP A 266 -2.56 23.82 -3.75
N VAL A 267 -1.25 23.70 -4.01
CA VAL A 267 -0.72 22.88 -5.10
C VAL A 267 -1.06 21.40 -4.87
N ALA A 268 -0.88 20.91 -3.65
CA ALA A 268 -1.24 19.55 -3.26
C ALA A 268 -2.75 19.29 -3.40
N ALA A 269 -3.58 20.24 -2.92
CA ALA A 269 -5.04 20.16 -3.01
C ALA A 269 -5.53 20.12 -4.46
N ALA A 270 -4.96 20.94 -5.34
CA ALA A 270 -5.31 20.96 -6.76
C ALA A 270 -4.94 19.63 -7.45
N ALA A 271 -3.74 19.09 -7.20
CA ALA A 271 -3.33 17.81 -7.77
C ALA A 271 -4.20 16.64 -7.26
N GLN A 272 -4.51 16.62 -5.97
CA GLN A 272 -5.39 15.62 -5.35
C GLN A 272 -6.80 15.67 -5.97
N ARG A 273 -7.43 16.84 -5.95
CA ARG A 273 -8.78 17.03 -6.49
C ARG A 273 -8.85 16.71 -7.98
N HIS A 274 -7.87 17.16 -8.75
CA HIS A 274 -7.81 16.87 -10.18
C HIS A 274 -7.70 15.36 -10.46
N SER A 275 -6.85 14.65 -9.73
CA SER A 275 -6.72 13.20 -9.86
C SER A 275 -8.01 12.46 -9.48
N GLU A 276 -8.68 12.91 -8.42
CA GLU A 276 -10.00 12.39 -8.01
C GLU A 276 -11.04 12.60 -9.12
N ASP A 277 -11.16 13.82 -9.64
CA ASP A 277 -12.15 14.18 -10.65
C ASP A 277 -11.97 13.36 -11.94
N LEU A 278 -10.73 13.14 -12.39
CA LEU A 278 -10.42 12.33 -13.58
C LEU A 278 -10.80 10.86 -13.38
N LEU A 279 -10.38 10.23 -12.29
CA LEU A 279 -10.64 8.80 -12.06
C LEU A 279 -12.10 8.52 -11.69
N VAL A 280 -12.74 9.42 -10.94
CA VAL A 280 -14.18 9.34 -10.66
C VAL A 280 -15.00 9.46 -11.95
N ALA A 281 -14.63 10.34 -12.88
CA ALA A 281 -15.31 10.47 -14.15
C ALA A 281 -15.21 9.19 -15.00
N ILE A 282 -14.00 8.60 -15.10
CA ILE A 282 -13.77 7.32 -15.80
C ILE A 282 -14.60 6.20 -15.16
N ALA A 283 -14.50 6.04 -13.83
CA ALA A 283 -15.22 4.98 -13.14
C ALA A 283 -16.74 5.12 -13.28
N ARG A 284 -17.27 6.34 -13.14
CA ARG A 284 -18.71 6.65 -13.28
C ARG A 284 -19.24 6.29 -14.68
N GLU A 285 -18.48 6.59 -15.72
CA GLU A 285 -18.84 6.24 -17.10
C GLU A 285 -18.99 4.73 -17.26
N HIS A 286 -18.01 3.96 -16.76
CA HIS A 286 -18.03 2.50 -16.87
C HIS A 286 -19.10 1.86 -15.98
N VAL A 287 -19.32 2.36 -14.76
CA VAL A 287 -20.42 1.91 -13.88
C VAL A 287 -21.76 2.15 -14.55
N ALA A 288 -21.99 3.35 -15.11
CA ALA A 288 -23.23 3.67 -15.79
C ALA A 288 -23.46 2.80 -17.05
N ARG A 289 -22.40 2.50 -17.81
CA ARG A 289 -22.47 1.72 -19.04
C ARG A 289 -22.71 0.22 -18.79
N THR A 290 -22.10 -0.34 -17.74
CA THR A 290 -22.16 -1.78 -17.46
C THR A 290 -23.21 -2.17 -16.43
N GLY A 291 -23.62 -1.24 -15.57
CA GLY A 291 -24.48 -1.52 -14.41
C GLY A 291 -23.74 -2.26 -13.28
N CYS A 292 -22.43 -2.53 -13.42
CA CYS A 292 -21.65 -3.22 -12.40
C CYS A 292 -21.46 -2.32 -11.17
N ALA A 293 -21.89 -2.81 -10.01
CA ALA A 293 -21.90 -2.05 -8.77
C ALA A 293 -20.64 -2.25 -7.88
N ASN A 294 -19.73 -3.14 -8.25
CA ASN A 294 -18.53 -3.45 -7.48
C ASN A 294 -17.28 -2.97 -8.22
N LEU A 295 -16.37 -2.34 -7.49
CA LEU A 295 -15.08 -1.91 -8.02
C LEU A 295 -13.94 -2.68 -7.34
N CYS A 296 -12.97 -3.15 -8.13
CA CYS A 296 -11.67 -3.59 -7.65
C CYS A 296 -10.61 -2.57 -8.07
N LEU A 297 -9.66 -2.26 -7.18
CA LEU A 297 -8.63 -1.25 -7.41
C LEU A 297 -7.23 -1.83 -7.19
N ALA A 298 -6.30 -1.61 -8.11
CA ALA A 298 -4.89 -1.96 -7.99
C ALA A 298 -4.00 -1.04 -8.83
N GLY A 299 -2.70 -1.06 -8.59
CA GLY A 299 -1.73 -0.09 -9.08
C GLY A 299 -1.38 0.96 -8.03
N GLY A 300 -0.20 1.55 -8.12
CA GLY A 300 0.37 2.44 -7.09
C GLY A 300 -0.49 3.65 -6.76
N VAL A 301 -1.26 4.18 -7.72
CA VAL A 301 -2.18 5.31 -7.53
C VAL A 301 -3.25 5.02 -6.48
N PHE A 302 -3.70 3.78 -6.35
CA PHE A 302 -4.70 3.39 -5.34
C PHE A 302 -4.13 3.19 -3.92
N GLY A 303 -2.86 3.52 -3.72
CA GLY A 303 -2.32 3.88 -2.40
C GLY A 303 -2.92 5.17 -1.83
N ASN A 304 -3.56 5.98 -2.69
CA ASN A 304 -4.30 7.20 -2.35
C ASN A 304 -5.67 6.86 -1.76
N VAL A 305 -5.71 6.77 -0.45
CA VAL A 305 -6.88 6.32 0.32
C VAL A 305 -8.09 7.27 0.23
N LYS A 306 -7.84 8.58 -0.03
CA LYS A 306 -8.90 9.58 -0.23
C LYS A 306 -9.57 9.41 -1.59
N LEU A 307 -8.80 9.16 -2.63
CA LEU A 307 -9.31 8.80 -3.95
C LEU A 307 -10.20 7.54 -3.88
N ASN A 308 -9.78 6.53 -3.12
CA ASN A 308 -10.55 5.29 -2.96
C ASN A 308 -11.91 5.56 -2.29
N GLN A 309 -11.97 6.47 -1.31
CA GLN A 309 -13.23 6.95 -0.74
C GLN A 309 -14.12 7.59 -1.82
N ARG A 310 -13.57 8.50 -2.65
CA ARG A 310 -14.33 9.18 -3.71
C ARG A 310 -14.91 8.20 -4.74
N LEU A 311 -14.18 7.14 -5.07
CA LEU A 311 -14.66 6.08 -5.95
C LEU A 311 -15.80 5.28 -5.31
N ARG A 312 -15.73 4.99 -4.02
CA ARG A 312 -16.82 4.33 -3.27
C ARG A 312 -18.10 5.18 -3.24
N GLU A 313 -17.97 6.51 -3.22
CA GLU A 313 -19.08 7.45 -3.15
C GLU A 313 -19.78 7.69 -4.51
N ILE A 314 -19.32 7.07 -5.59
CA ILE A 314 -19.97 7.18 -6.91
C ILE A 314 -21.37 6.56 -6.83
N PRO A 315 -22.44 7.28 -7.24
CA PRO A 315 -23.78 6.71 -7.32
C PRO A 315 -23.80 5.45 -8.20
N GLY A 316 -24.34 4.35 -7.66
CA GLY A 316 -24.38 3.05 -8.32
C GLY A 316 -23.24 2.11 -7.89
N VAL A 317 -22.19 2.60 -7.24
CA VAL A 317 -21.18 1.76 -6.60
C VAL A 317 -21.71 1.28 -5.24
N ARG A 318 -21.77 -0.04 -5.08
CA ARG A 318 -22.17 -0.69 -3.82
C ARG A 318 -20.99 -0.93 -2.92
N ASP A 319 -19.88 -1.39 -3.49
CA ASP A 319 -18.70 -1.74 -2.72
C ASP A 319 -17.40 -1.61 -3.54
N VAL A 320 -16.29 -1.43 -2.82
CA VAL A 320 -14.94 -1.29 -3.38
C VAL A 320 -13.99 -2.22 -2.63
N TYR A 321 -13.22 -2.97 -3.37
CA TYR A 321 -12.08 -3.72 -2.87
C TYR A 321 -10.78 -3.14 -3.42
N VAL A 322 -9.83 -2.89 -2.55
CA VAL A 322 -8.47 -2.47 -2.95
C VAL A 322 -7.50 -3.58 -2.58
N LEU A 323 -6.73 -4.08 -3.55
CA LEU A 323 -5.71 -5.08 -3.23
C LEU A 323 -4.77 -4.52 -2.17
N PRO A 324 -4.60 -5.15 -1.00
CA PRO A 324 -3.86 -4.52 0.12
C PRO A 324 -2.41 -4.17 -0.20
N CYS A 325 -1.76 -4.92 -1.08
CA CYS A 325 -0.46 -4.61 -1.67
C CYS A 325 -0.64 -4.12 -3.11
N MET A 326 -1.30 -2.94 -3.28
CA MET A 326 -1.85 -2.46 -4.54
C MET A 326 -0.82 -2.13 -5.62
N GLY A 327 0.39 -1.69 -5.26
CA GLY A 327 1.45 -1.31 -6.21
C GLY A 327 2.33 -2.49 -6.63
N ASP A 328 3.42 -2.21 -7.32
CA ASP A 328 4.35 -3.19 -7.91
C ASP A 328 4.93 -4.19 -6.90
N GLY A 329 5.06 -3.81 -5.63
CA GLY A 329 5.43 -4.74 -4.56
C GLY A 329 4.46 -5.91 -4.37
N GLY A 330 3.21 -5.76 -4.83
CA GLY A 330 2.19 -6.80 -4.80
C GLY A 330 2.18 -7.73 -6.00
N LEU A 331 2.92 -7.43 -7.06
CA LEU A 331 2.90 -8.21 -8.30
C LEU A 331 3.29 -9.68 -8.11
N ALA A 332 4.18 -9.98 -7.17
CA ALA A 332 4.53 -11.37 -6.85
C ALA A 332 3.30 -12.17 -6.37
N LEU A 333 2.48 -11.58 -5.49
CA LEU A 333 1.23 -12.19 -5.03
C LEU A 333 0.19 -12.19 -6.15
N ALA A 334 -0.01 -11.04 -6.81
CA ALA A 334 -1.01 -10.88 -7.85
C ALA A 334 -0.78 -11.85 -9.03
N ALA A 335 0.47 -12.04 -9.46
CA ALA A 335 0.82 -13.00 -10.50
C ALA A 335 0.56 -14.45 -10.06
N ALA A 336 0.94 -14.83 -8.84
CA ALA A 336 0.75 -16.19 -8.35
C ALA A 336 -0.74 -16.57 -8.24
N VAL A 337 -1.58 -15.67 -7.70
CA VAL A 337 -3.03 -15.91 -7.60
C VAL A 337 -3.72 -15.86 -8.97
N ALA A 338 -3.23 -15.02 -9.90
CA ALA A 338 -3.75 -14.96 -11.27
C ALA A 338 -3.50 -16.29 -12.02
N VAL A 339 -2.28 -16.85 -11.89
CA VAL A 339 -1.96 -18.17 -12.45
C VAL A 339 -2.85 -19.27 -11.83
N ALA A 340 -3.01 -19.28 -10.50
CA ALA A 340 -3.88 -20.24 -9.83
C ALA A 340 -5.33 -20.14 -10.33
N TYR A 341 -5.83 -18.92 -10.52
CA TYR A 341 -7.18 -18.70 -11.06
C TYR A 341 -7.31 -19.20 -12.52
N ARG A 342 -6.35 -18.90 -13.38
CA ARG A 342 -6.37 -19.36 -14.79
C ARG A 342 -6.29 -20.87 -14.92
N GLU A 343 -5.50 -21.52 -14.08
CA GLU A 343 -5.30 -22.98 -14.14
C GLU A 343 -6.54 -23.76 -13.65
N ASN A 344 -7.24 -23.29 -12.62
CA ASN A 344 -8.29 -24.06 -11.98
C ASN A 344 -9.45 -23.27 -11.33
N GLY A 345 -9.55 -21.96 -11.60
CA GLY A 345 -10.60 -21.12 -11.06
C GLY A 345 -10.46 -20.75 -9.57
N THR A 346 -9.31 -21.00 -8.94
CA THR A 346 -9.11 -20.74 -7.50
C THR A 346 -9.21 -19.24 -7.19
N ARG A 347 -10.06 -18.88 -6.22
CA ARG A 347 -10.24 -17.54 -5.68
C ARG A 347 -9.65 -17.44 -4.26
N PHE A 348 -9.23 -16.23 -3.87
CA PHE A 348 -8.60 -15.95 -2.58
C PHE A 348 -9.28 -14.77 -1.89
N PRO A 349 -10.59 -14.83 -1.55
CA PRO A 349 -11.34 -13.68 -1.10
C PRO A 349 -10.79 -13.11 0.21
N ALA A 350 -10.48 -11.80 0.21
CA ALA A 350 -9.98 -11.04 1.34
C ALA A 350 -8.83 -11.75 2.10
N PRO A 351 -7.71 -12.09 1.42
CA PRO A 351 -6.66 -12.90 2.02
C PRO A 351 -5.99 -12.19 3.20
N SER A 352 -5.56 -12.96 4.19
CA SER A 352 -4.69 -12.43 5.24
C SER A 352 -3.39 -11.89 4.61
N MET A 353 -2.99 -10.70 5.05
CA MET A 353 -1.69 -10.12 4.66
C MET A 353 -0.57 -10.46 5.65
N ALA A 354 -0.83 -11.21 6.71
CA ALA A 354 0.17 -11.73 7.63
C ALA A 354 0.93 -12.92 6.99
N LEU A 355 1.75 -12.64 5.97
CA LEU A 355 2.38 -13.64 5.08
C LEU A 355 3.90 -13.71 5.23
N GLY A 356 4.51 -12.74 5.90
CA GLY A 356 5.96 -12.66 6.12
C GLY A 356 6.45 -13.48 7.32
N PRO A 357 7.74 -13.36 7.67
CA PRO A 357 8.34 -14.09 8.79
C PRO A 357 7.58 -13.94 10.10
N ASP A 358 7.45 -15.05 10.81
CA ASP A 358 6.75 -15.10 12.10
C ASP A 358 7.63 -14.54 13.24
N ALA A 359 6.99 -14.12 14.31
CA ALA A 359 7.67 -13.81 15.55
C ALA A 359 8.29 -15.08 16.16
N ARG A 360 9.50 -14.95 16.72
CA ARG A 360 10.13 -16.06 17.43
C ARG A 360 9.30 -16.50 18.63
N SER A 361 9.45 -17.76 19.02
CA SER A 361 8.82 -18.24 20.26
C SER A 361 9.25 -17.39 21.47
N ALA A 362 8.40 -17.33 22.49
CA ALA A 362 8.69 -16.58 23.71
C ALA A 362 10.00 -17.05 24.40
N ALA A 363 10.35 -18.34 24.30
CA ALA A 363 11.59 -18.88 24.84
C ALA A 363 12.82 -18.37 24.09
N GLN A 364 12.82 -18.46 22.75
CA GLN A 364 13.90 -17.93 21.91
C GLN A 364 14.07 -16.42 22.06
N THR A 365 12.98 -15.71 22.27
CA THR A 365 12.99 -14.27 22.48
C THR A 365 13.57 -13.90 23.84
N ALA A 366 13.21 -14.63 24.91
CA ALA A 366 13.77 -14.43 26.25
C ALA A 366 15.29 -14.69 26.28
N GLU A 367 15.76 -15.73 25.60
CA GLU A 367 17.19 -16.03 25.45
C GLU A 367 17.92 -14.92 24.67
N LEU A 368 17.34 -14.41 23.59
CA LEU A 368 17.85 -13.28 22.84
C LEU A 368 18.03 -12.03 23.73
N ILE A 369 17.01 -11.69 24.53
CA ILE A 369 17.07 -10.53 25.44
C ILE A 369 18.18 -10.74 26.47
N ALA A 370 18.20 -11.89 27.12
CA ALA A 370 19.19 -12.17 28.16
C ALA A 370 20.65 -12.13 27.65
N SER A 371 20.89 -12.58 26.42
CA SER A 371 22.23 -12.65 25.82
C SER A 371 22.70 -11.36 25.14
N GLN A 372 21.82 -10.61 24.51
CA GLN A 372 22.18 -9.46 23.64
C GLN A 372 21.69 -8.11 24.15
N TYR A 373 20.72 -8.09 25.07
CA TYR A 373 20.07 -6.83 25.52
C TYR A 373 20.02 -6.77 27.08
N PRO A 374 21.16 -6.79 27.77
CA PRO A 374 21.20 -6.85 29.24
C PRO A 374 20.56 -5.63 29.92
N GLN A 375 20.41 -4.51 29.22
CA GLN A 375 19.73 -3.29 29.68
C GLN A 375 18.22 -3.36 29.60
N LEU A 376 17.66 -4.37 28.95
CA LEU A 376 16.21 -4.58 28.88
C LEU A 376 15.75 -5.55 29.98
N ALA A 377 14.53 -5.34 30.43
CA ALA A 377 13.81 -6.25 31.31
C ALA A 377 12.61 -6.83 30.57
N TYR A 378 12.19 -8.01 30.95
CA TYR A 378 10.98 -8.61 30.41
C TYR A 378 10.19 -9.36 31.48
N SER A 379 8.89 -9.56 31.23
CA SER A 379 8.04 -10.41 32.04
C SER A 379 6.96 -11.11 31.20
N ARG A 380 6.37 -12.15 31.76
CA ARG A 380 5.20 -12.86 31.24
C ARG A 380 4.04 -12.64 32.20
N PRO A 381 3.24 -11.57 32.04
CA PRO A 381 2.11 -11.34 32.93
C PRO A 381 1.03 -12.42 32.73
N ALA A 382 0.34 -12.79 33.81
CA ALA A 382 -0.75 -13.76 33.74
C ALA A 382 -1.92 -13.26 32.83
N ASN A 383 -2.15 -11.94 32.82
CA ASN A 383 -3.09 -11.28 31.90
C ASN A 383 -2.35 -10.15 31.16
N LEU A 384 -1.84 -10.47 29.98
CA LEU A 384 -1.12 -9.50 29.15
C LEU A 384 -2.05 -8.38 28.66
N ILE A 385 -3.27 -8.69 28.24
CA ILE A 385 -4.24 -7.70 27.74
C ILE A 385 -4.50 -6.62 28.79
N GLU A 386 -4.83 -6.99 30.03
CA GLU A 386 -5.06 -6.02 31.11
C GLU A 386 -3.80 -5.19 31.40
N THR A 387 -2.63 -5.84 31.36
CA THR A 387 -1.35 -5.13 31.52
C THR A 387 -1.12 -4.08 30.44
N LEU A 388 -1.48 -4.36 29.18
CA LEU A 388 -1.35 -3.42 28.07
C LEU A 388 -2.38 -2.29 28.17
N VAL A 389 -3.59 -2.56 28.61
CA VAL A 389 -4.62 -1.54 28.87
C VAL A 389 -4.14 -0.56 29.94
N GLU A 390 -3.57 -1.04 31.05
CA GLU A 390 -3.02 -0.15 32.07
C GLU A 390 -1.82 0.66 31.54
N ALA A 391 -0.93 0.06 30.73
CA ALA A 391 0.17 0.77 30.09
C ALA A 391 -0.33 1.90 29.17
N LEU A 392 -1.36 1.66 28.39
CA LEU A 392 -2.00 2.70 27.53
C LEU A 392 -2.62 3.81 28.36
N ARG A 393 -3.26 3.49 29.50
CA ARG A 393 -3.81 4.48 30.44
C ARG A 393 -2.73 5.36 31.07
N GLU A 394 -1.55 4.80 31.29
CA GLU A 394 -0.35 5.53 31.75
C GLU A 394 0.41 6.23 30.61
N ASN A 395 -0.24 6.42 29.46
CA ASN A 395 0.31 7.09 28.28
C ASN A 395 1.59 6.44 27.72
N GLN A 396 1.72 5.11 27.84
CA GLN A 396 2.85 4.39 27.26
C GLN A 396 2.61 4.04 25.80
N VAL A 397 3.64 4.19 24.98
CA VAL A 397 3.67 3.80 23.56
C VAL A 397 4.06 2.34 23.46
N LEU A 398 3.17 1.53 22.89
CA LEU A 398 3.39 0.09 22.72
C LEU A 398 3.97 -0.23 21.34
N GLY A 399 5.06 -0.97 21.28
CA GLY A 399 5.55 -1.63 20.06
C GLY A 399 4.98 -3.05 19.98
N MET A 400 4.32 -3.38 18.87
CA MET A 400 3.78 -4.73 18.64
C MET A 400 4.70 -5.49 17.69
N PHE A 401 5.20 -6.64 18.13
CA PHE A 401 5.96 -7.59 17.33
C PHE A 401 5.41 -8.99 17.60
N LYS A 402 4.33 -9.35 16.90
CA LYS A 402 3.60 -10.61 17.11
C LYS A 402 3.22 -11.26 15.78
N GLY A 403 2.89 -12.54 15.80
CA GLY A 403 2.46 -13.28 14.62
C GLY A 403 3.35 -13.06 13.39
N ARG A 404 2.84 -13.34 12.23
CA ARG A 404 3.55 -13.16 10.94
C ARG A 404 3.57 -11.70 10.51
N MET A 405 4.70 -11.26 9.93
CA MET A 405 4.85 -9.90 9.40
C MET A 405 3.89 -9.64 8.23
N GLU A 406 3.39 -8.44 8.15
CA GLU A 406 2.53 -7.99 7.06
C GLU A 406 3.27 -7.92 5.72
N PHE A 407 2.65 -8.43 4.66
CA PHE A 407 3.05 -8.21 3.27
C PHE A 407 2.28 -7.01 2.71
N GLY A 408 3.02 -5.99 2.23
CA GLY A 408 2.44 -4.76 1.72
C GLY A 408 2.91 -3.50 2.46
N PRO A 409 2.37 -2.32 2.09
CA PRO A 409 2.87 -1.03 2.57
C PRO A 409 2.37 -0.65 3.98
N ARG A 410 1.38 -1.36 4.53
CA ARG A 410 0.73 -1.01 5.80
C ARG A 410 1.11 -1.99 6.90
N ALA A 411 1.33 -1.46 8.10
CA ALA A 411 1.39 -2.25 9.33
C ALA A 411 -0.06 -2.53 9.79
N LEU A 412 -0.37 -3.80 10.01
CA LEU A 412 -1.72 -4.29 10.32
C LEU A 412 -1.73 -5.00 11.69
N CYS A 413 -1.18 -4.34 12.71
CA CYS A 413 -1.10 -4.75 14.09
C CYS A 413 -0.05 -5.82 14.46
N ASN A 414 0.67 -6.40 13.49
CA ASN A 414 1.72 -7.38 13.77
C ASN A 414 3.11 -6.74 13.96
N ARG A 415 3.38 -5.65 13.24
CA ARG A 415 4.62 -4.86 13.31
C ARG A 415 4.28 -3.38 13.46
N SER A 416 3.58 -3.05 14.54
CA SER A 416 2.91 -1.76 14.75
C SER A 416 3.39 -1.04 16.00
N ILE A 417 3.25 0.27 15.99
CA ILE A 417 3.17 1.12 17.19
C ILE A 417 1.68 1.34 17.49
N VAL A 418 1.32 1.15 18.75
CA VAL A 418 -0.03 1.30 19.25
C VAL A 418 -0.04 2.31 20.39
N TYR A 419 -1.02 3.21 20.39
CA TYR A 419 -1.21 4.24 21.42
C TYR A 419 -2.70 4.63 21.52
N HIS A 420 -3.09 5.32 22.60
CA HIS A 420 -4.47 5.77 22.75
C HIS A 420 -4.75 7.03 21.90
N PRO A 421 -5.96 7.19 21.33
CA PRO A 421 -6.27 8.26 20.39
C PRO A 421 -6.86 9.52 21.02
N GLY A 422 -6.96 9.60 22.36
CA GLY A 422 -7.64 10.68 23.07
C GLY A 422 -6.85 11.97 23.18
N ASP A 423 -5.55 11.93 22.95
CA ASP A 423 -4.66 13.10 22.97
C ASP A 423 -4.51 13.66 21.55
N ALA A 424 -5.14 14.81 21.28
CA ALA A 424 -5.05 15.48 19.99
C ALA A 424 -3.61 15.82 19.56
N SER A 425 -2.71 16.05 20.52
CA SER A 425 -1.30 16.38 20.26
C SER A 425 -0.48 15.14 19.90
N ALA A 426 -1.02 13.93 20.01
CA ALA A 426 -0.28 12.68 19.80
C ALA A 426 0.33 12.60 18.38
N ASN A 427 -0.32 13.18 17.37
CA ASN A 427 0.25 13.21 16.02
C ASN A 427 1.59 13.96 15.99
N ASP A 428 1.70 15.09 16.64
CA ASP A 428 2.89 15.93 16.59
C ASP A 428 4.05 15.28 17.33
N TRP A 429 3.86 14.99 18.63
CA TRP A 429 4.95 14.45 19.44
C TRP A 429 5.32 13.00 19.08
N LEU A 430 4.36 12.16 18.65
CA LEU A 430 4.67 10.80 18.23
C LEU A 430 5.37 10.79 16.86
N ASN A 431 5.00 11.67 15.92
CA ASN A 431 5.76 11.88 14.68
C ASN A 431 7.18 12.35 14.99
N GLN A 432 7.35 13.31 15.90
CA GLN A 432 8.68 13.77 16.34
C GLN A 432 9.48 12.61 16.96
N ARG A 433 8.88 11.84 17.86
CA ARG A 433 9.50 10.67 18.49
C ARG A 433 9.93 9.59 17.49
N MET A 434 9.14 9.42 16.43
CA MET A 434 9.42 8.50 15.33
C MET A 434 10.27 9.11 14.21
N GLU A 435 10.72 10.36 14.36
CA GLU A 435 11.49 11.13 13.37
C GLU A 435 10.74 11.27 12.03
N ARG A 436 9.40 11.38 12.04
CA ARG A 436 8.55 11.43 10.85
C ARG A 436 8.01 12.84 10.59
N THR A 437 7.67 13.11 9.32
CA THR A 437 7.03 14.34 8.86
C THR A 437 5.77 14.01 8.07
N GLU A 438 4.80 13.36 8.73
CA GLU A 438 3.53 12.99 8.09
C GLU A 438 2.47 14.06 8.34
N PHE A 439 1.70 14.41 7.30
CA PHE A 439 0.59 15.35 7.40
C PHE A 439 -0.74 14.63 7.68
N MET A 440 -0.84 13.38 7.26
CA MET A 440 -2.02 12.56 7.55
C MET A 440 -1.89 11.97 8.96
N PRO A 441 -2.95 12.03 9.80
CA PRO A 441 -2.93 11.43 11.13
C PRO A 441 -2.73 9.91 11.07
N PHE A 442 -2.37 9.35 12.21
CA PHE A 442 -2.24 7.91 12.36
C PHE A 442 -3.58 7.19 12.12
N ALA A 443 -3.50 5.96 11.66
CA ALA A 443 -4.70 5.16 11.42
C ALA A 443 -5.33 4.69 12.74
N PRO A 444 -6.67 4.71 12.89
CA PRO A 444 -7.35 4.02 13.96
C PRO A 444 -7.45 2.51 13.67
N GLY A 445 -7.00 1.68 14.62
CA GLY A 445 -7.41 0.29 14.71
C GLY A 445 -8.71 0.22 15.50
N THR A 446 -9.77 -0.32 14.91
CA THR A 446 -11.13 -0.34 15.50
C THR A 446 -11.70 -1.75 15.43
N ALA A 447 -12.25 -2.27 16.54
CA ALA A 447 -12.96 -3.54 16.52
C ALA A 447 -14.22 -3.44 15.65
N VAL A 448 -14.53 -4.51 14.91
CA VAL A 448 -15.62 -4.53 13.92
C VAL A 448 -16.97 -4.09 14.50
N GLU A 449 -17.25 -4.42 15.75
CA GLU A 449 -18.50 -4.11 16.46
C GLU A 449 -18.69 -2.60 16.70
N HIS A 450 -17.62 -1.81 16.64
CA HIS A 450 -17.66 -0.36 16.84
C HIS A 450 -17.58 0.44 15.54
N ALA A 451 -17.30 -0.21 14.41
CA ALA A 451 -16.96 0.47 13.16
C ALA A 451 -18.12 1.31 12.60
N GLU A 452 -19.35 0.80 12.64
CA GLU A 452 -20.53 1.53 12.14
C GLU A 452 -20.79 2.82 12.94
N ALA A 453 -20.56 2.79 14.26
CA ALA A 453 -20.69 3.97 15.11
C ALA A 453 -19.54 5.00 14.91
N CYS A 454 -18.44 4.61 14.27
CA CYS A 454 -17.29 5.47 14.04
C CYS A 454 -17.28 6.09 12.62
N TYR A 455 -17.66 5.32 11.60
CA TYR A 455 -17.40 5.63 10.19
C TYR A 455 -18.68 5.69 9.36
N VAL A 456 -18.91 6.84 8.73
CA VAL A 456 -20.13 7.11 7.95
C VAL A 456 -20.19 6.20 6.72
N GLY A 457 -21.27 5.44 6.59
CA GLY A 457 -21.52 4.57 5.45
C GLY A 457 -20.63 3.32 5.37
N TRP A 458 -19.91 3.01 6.42
CA TRP A 458 -19.26 1.70 6.56
C TRP A 458 -20.32 0.62 6.86
N ARG A 459 -20.11 -0.58 6.33
CA ARG A 459 -20.96 -1.74 6.56
C ARG A 459 -20.10 -2.97 6.87
N GLU A 460 -20.66 -3.91 7.65
CA GLU A 460 -19.94 -5.09 8.12
C GLU A 460 -19.48 -6.03 6.99
N ASP A 461 -20.20 -6.05 5.86
CA ASP A 461 -19.85 -6.84 4.67
C ASP A 461 -18.67 -6.28 3.86
N GLN A 462 -18.22 -5.05 4.15
CA GLN A 462 -17.09 -4.40 3.48
C GLN A 462 -15.75 -4.81 4.09
N VAL A 463 -14.77 -5.09 3.25
CA VAL A 463 -13.43 -5.56 3.68
C VAL A 463 -12.29 -4.58 3.36
N ALA A 464 -12.52 -3.53 2.57
CA ALA A 464 -11.46 -2.59 2.20
C ALA A 464 -10.83 -1.89 3.43
N ALA A 465 -11.64 -1.57 4.43
CA ALA A 465 -11.18 -0.95 5.67
C ALA A 465 -10.34 -1.89 6.56
N ASP A 466 -10.41 -3.20 6.38
CA ASP A 466 -9.63 -4.16 7.17
C ASP A 466 -8.12 -4.00 6.91
N TYR A 467 -7.74 -3.34 5.77
CA TYR A 467 -6.36 -3.19 5.31
C TYR A 467 -5.85 -1.73 5.23
N MET A 468 -6.54 -0.76 5.83
CA MET A 468 -6.18 0.67 5.75
C MET A 468 -6.12 1.22 4.31
N THR A 469 -6.93 0.72 3.40
CA THR A 469 -6.87 1.10 1.98
C THR A 469 -7.84 2.21 1.59
N MET A 470 -8.66 2.71 2.52
CA MET A 470 -9.70 3.69 2.26
C MET A 470 -9.91 4.62 3.45
N THR A 471 -10.27 5.87 3.19
CA THR A 471 -10.78 6.79 4.21
C THR A 471 -12.29 6.75 4.30
N TYR A 472 -12.81 7.19 5.45
CA TYR A 472 -14.24 7.37 5.73
C TYR A 472 -14.44 8.68 6.50
N ASP A 473 -15.54 9.36 6.26
CA ASP A 473 -15.99 10.44 7.13
C ASP A 473 -16.29 9.88 8.53
N CYS A 474 -15.93 10.62 9.56
CA CYS A 474 -16.10 10.18 10.93
C CYS A 474 -17.34 10.81 11.57
N HIS A 475 -18.09 10.03 12.34
CA HIS A 475 -19.17 10.54 13.17
C HIS A 475 -18.66 11.52 14.25
N ALA A 476 -19.46 12.50 14.63
CA ALA A 476 -19.06 13.57 15.54
C ALA A 476 -18.57 13.06 16.91
N ASP A 477 -19.22 12.03 17.44
CA ASP A 477 -18.85 11.40 18.72
C ASP A 477 -17.47 10.74 18.63
N PHE A 478 -17.18 10.04 17.52
CA PHE A 478 -15.85 9.45 17.29
C PHE A 478 -14.76 10.53 17.19
N ARG A 479 -15.02 11.61 16.45
CA ARG A 479 -14.07 12.74 16.32
C ARG A 479 -13.75 13.37 17.69
N ALA A 480 -14.75 13.48 18.57
CA ALA A 480 -14.57 14.05 19.90
C ALA A 480 -13.76 13.13 20.82
N ARG A 481 -13.97 11.80 20.76
CA ARG A 481 -13.30 10.82 21.63
C ARG A 481 -11.93 10.38 21.14
N CYS A 482 -11.68 10.44 19.82
CA CYS A 482 -10.48 9.93 19.19
C CYS A 482 -9.82 10.97 18.26
N PRO A 483 -9.54 12.20 18.74
CA PRO A 483 -9.08 13.30 17.87
C PRO A 483 -7.75 13.03 17.19
N ALA A 484 -6.86 12.23 17.76
CA ALA A 484 -5.54 11.96 17.22
C ALA A 484 -5.55 11.07 15.93
N VAL A 485 -6.68 10.47 15.59
CA VAL A 485 -6.80 9.60 14.42
C VAL A 485 -7.75 10.16 13.35
N VAL A 486 -8.20 11.41 13.53
CA VAL A 486 -9.10 12.08 12.60
C VAL A 486 -8.37 13.24 11.93
N HIS A 487 -8.42 13.29 10.60
CA HIS A 487 -7.80 14.34 9.82
C HIS A 487 -8.59 15.65 9.89
N VAL A 488 -7.97 16.76 9.48
CA VAL A 488 -8.58 18.10 9.52
C VAL A 488 -9.86 18.21 8.66
N ASP A 489 -10.00 17.37 7.64
CA ASP A 489 -11.21 17.26 6.80
C ASP A 489 -12.31 16.37 7.42
N GLY A 490 -12.12 15.89 8.64
CA GLY A 490 -13.08 15.05 9.36
C GLY A 490 -13.05 13.57 8.99
N THR A 491 -12.09 13.13 8.19
CA THR A 491 -11.94 11.72 7.77
C THR A 491 -10.92 10.95 8.60
N ALA A 492 -11.01 9.63 8.60
CA ALA A 492 -9.99 8.72 9.10
C ALA A 492 -9.74 7.56 8.13
N ARG A 493 -8.58 6.93 8.22
CA ARG A 493 -8.19 5.73 7.46
C ARG A 493 -8.15 4.51 8.39
N PRO A 494 -9.28 3.87 8.67
CA PRO A 494 -9.34 2.80 9.65
C PRO A 494 -8.67 1.51 9.19
N GLN A 495 -8.23 0.74 10.19
CA GLN A 495 -8.13 -0.71 10.11
C GLN A 495 -9.26 -1.30 10.94
N ILE A 496 -10.18 -2.02 10.30
CA ILE A 496 -11.22 -2.77 11.01
C ILE A 496 -10.66 -4.13 11.39
N ILE A 497 -10.72 -4.44 12.68
CA ILE A 497 -10.12 -5.66 13.24
C ILE A 497 -11.21 -6.64 13.61
N ARG A 498 -11.22 -7.75 12.88
CA ARG A 498 -12.15 -8.86 13.08
C ARG A 498 -11.56 -9.92 14.01
N PRO A 499 -12.35 -10.55 14.87
CA PRO A 499 -11.85 -11.54 15.84
C PRO A 499 -11.17 -12.74 15.17
N GLN A 500 -11.57 -13.11 13.94
CA GLN A 500 -10.98 -14.21 13.20
C GLN A 500 -9.62 -13.85 12.57
N ALA A 501 -9.43 -12.56 12.24
CA ALA A 501 -8.21 -12.07 11.60
C ALA A 501 -7.09 -11.80 12.62
N ASP A 502 -7.44 -11.18 13.75
CA ASP A 502 -6.49 -10.88 14.83
C ASP A 502 -7.19 -10.93 16.21
N PRO A 503 -7.31 -12.14 16.80
CA PRO A 503 -7.99 -12.32 18.10
C PRO A 503 -7.36 -11.51 19.23
N PHE A 504 -6.02 -11.36 19.22
CA PHE A 504 -5.30 -10.63 20.26
C PHE A 504 -5.61 -9.13 20.23
N MET A 505 -5.50 -8.50 19.08
CA MET A 505 -5.79 -7.07 18.94
C MET A 505 -7.28 -6.78 19.14
N HIS A 506 -8.14 -7.67 18.68
CA HIS A 506 -9.58 -7.57 18.93
C HIS A 506 -9.89 -7.57 20.44
N ALA A 507 -9.30 -8.50 21.20
CA ALA A 507 -9.44 -8.55 22.66
C ALA A 507 -8.88 -7.30 23.35
N LEU A 508 -7.72 -6.79 22.87
CA LEU A 508 -7.12 -5.56 23.41
C LEU A 508 -8.04 -4.35 23.18
N LEU A 509 -8.63 -4.21 21.99
CA LEU A 509 -9.56 -3.13 21.66
C LEU A 509 -10.83 -3.17 22.51
N HIS A 510 -11.39 -4.35 22.74
CA HIS A 510 -12.54 -4.50 23.63
C HIS A 510 -12.22 -4.14 25.09
N ALA A 511 -11.10 -4.62 25.60
CA ALA A 511 -10.64 -4.29 26.95
C ALA A 511 -10.35 -2.78 27.10
N TRP A 512 -9.74 -2.17 26.07
CA TRP A 512 -9.49 -0.74 26.01
C TRP A 512 -10.81 0.06 26.01
N HIS A 513 -11.75 -0.31 25.14
CA HIS A 513 -13.05 0.36 25.06
C HIS A 513 -13.81 0.28 26.41
N ALA A 514 -13.82 -0.89 27.04
CA ALA A 514 -14.48 -1.08 28.33
C ALA A 514 -13.91 -0.18 29.45
N ARG A 515 -12.61 0.15 29.38
CA ARG A 515 -11.91 0.97 30.38
C ARG A 515 -11.92 2.47 30.08
N SER A 516 -11.87 2.85 28.80
CA SER A 516 -11.68 4.25 28.38
C SER A 516 -12.90 4.87 27.70
N GLY A 517 -13.84 4.06 27.21
CA GLY A 517 -14.93 4.49 26.34
C GLY A 517 -14.48 4.80 24.90
N GLN A 518 -13.19 4.71 24.57
CA GLN A 518 -12.67 5.00 23.24
C GLN A 518 -12.74 3.74 22.35
N PRO A 519 -13.38 3.79 21.16
CA PRO A 519 -13.61 2.61 20.32
C PRO A 519 -12.42 2.21 19.45
N ALA A 520 -11.31 2.94 19.54
CA ALA A 520 -10.15 2.72 18.68
C ALA A 520 -8.84 2.89 19.45
N LEU A 521 -7.75 2.39 18.85
CA LEU A 521 -6.37 2.69 19.22
C LEU A 521 -5.64 3.23 17.97
N ILE A 522 -4.64 4.09 18.16
CA ILE A 522 -3.69 4.44 17.09
C ILE A 522 -2.99 3.16 16.63
N ASN A 523 -2.91 2.96 15.32
CA ASN A 523 -2.07 1.95 14.68
C ASN A 523 -1.19 2.59 13.60
N THR A 524 0.12 2.54 13.78
CA THR A 524 1.08 2.99 12.78
C THR A 524 2.24 2.02 12.66
N SER A 525 3.02 2.11 11.57
CA SER A 525 4.13 1.18 11.33
C SER A 525 5.25 1.33 12.36
N PHE A 526 5.77 0.20 12.82
CA PHE A 526 6.94 0.15 13.69
C PHE A 526 8.22 0.31 12.85
N THR A 527 8.56 1.55 12.50
CA THR A 527 9.68 1.88 11.62
C THR A 527 10.09 3.35 11.77
N ARG A 528 11.34 3.69 11.43
CA ARG A 528 11.80 5.06 11.14
C ARG A 528 11.42 5.48 9.71
N PRO A 529 11.48 6.79 9.39
CA PRO A 529 11.54 7.23 8.00
C PRO A 529 12.69 6.51 7.29
N GLU A 530 12.54 6.24 6.01
CA GLU A 530 13.58 5.59 5.20
C GLU A 530 13.94 4.13 5.59
N GLU A 531 13.30 3.55 6.64
CA GLU A 531 13.40 2.14 6.97
C GLU A 531 12.13 1.38 6.56
N PRO A 532 12.22 0.11 6.17
CA PRO A 532 11.04 -0.75 6.03
C PRO A 532 10.51 -1.17 7.40
N ILE A 533 9.27 -1.67 7.45
CA ILE A 533 8.65 -2.24 8.66
C ILE A 533 9.59 -3.29 9.30
N VAL A 534 9.69 -3.31 10.62
CA VAL A 534 10.57 -4.25 11.35
C VAL A 534 10.29 -5.71 10.97
N CYS A 535 11.35 -6.47 10.69
CA CYS A 535 11.24 -7.86 10.25
C CYS A 535 11.68 -8.85 11.35
N ALA A 536 12.75 -8.53 12.07
CA ALA A 536 13.33 -9.39 13.10
C ALA A 536 13.12 -8.78 14.51
N PRO A 537 13.08 -9.61 15.58
CA PRO A 537 12.94 -9.13 16.95
C PRO A 537 14.02 -8.12 17.35
N GLN A 538 15.24 -8.29 16.85
CA GLN A 538 16.36 -7.36 17.09
C GLN A 538 16.04 -5.92 16.67
N ALA A 539 15.33 -5.75 15.55
CA ALA A 539 14.94 -4.42 15.09
C ALA A 539 13.88 -3.77 16.02
N ALA A 540 12.96 -4.56 16.58
CA ALA A 540 11.99 -4.09 17.54
C ALA A 540 12.63 -3.74 18.89
N LEU A 541 13.57 -4.58 19.37
CA LEU A 541 14.32 -4.33 20.61
C LEU A 541 15.23 -3.11 20.47
N GLY A 542 15.95 -2.96 19.35
CA GLY A 542 16.74 -1.75 19.08
C GLY A 542 15.88 -0.48 19.03
N ALA A 543 14.69 -0.56 18.47
CA ALA A 543 13.74 0.55 18.48
C ALA A 543 13.27 0.92 19.90
N LEU A 544 13.14 -0.05 20.79
CA LEU A 544 12.86 0.19 22.21
C LEU A 544 14.05 0.89 22.91
N GLU A 545 15.28 0.45 22.64
CA GLU A 545 16.50 1.10 23.17
C GLU A 545 16.62 2.55 22.70
N ASP A 546 16.32 2.81 21.44
CA ASP A 546 16.31 4.17 20.86
C ASP A 546 15.16 5.07 21.37
N GLY A 547 14.30 4.55 22.27
CA GLY A 547 13.21 5.33 22.85
C GLY A 547 11.98 5.49 21.99
N ARG A 548 11.84 4.76 20.89
CA ARG A 548 10.67 4.85 19.97
C ARG A 548 9.38 4.23 20.55
N GLY A 549 9.51 3.36 21.52
CA GLY A 549 8.43 2.81 22.33
C GLY A 549 8.79 2.85 23.81
N ASP A 550 7.84 2.70 24.69
CA ASP A 550 8.06 2.55 26.13
C ASP A 550 8.04 1.08 26.51
N LEU A 551 7.29 0.29 25.76
CA LEU A 551 7.12 -1.14 25.95
C LEU A 551 7.00 -1.83 24.61
N VAL A 552 7.62 -2.99 24.45
CA VAL A 552 7.45 -3.85 23.27
C VAL A 552 6.80 -5.17 23.67
N VAL A 553 5.76 -5.54 22.96
CA VAL A 553 5.11 -6.86 23.04
C VAL A 553 5.78 -7.78 22.04
N LEU A 554 6.37 -8.88 22.51
CA LEU A 554 7.00 -9.90 21.68
C LEU A 554 6.20 -11.20 21.73
N GLY A 555 5.73 -11.63 20.57
CA GLY A 555 4.67 -12.64 20.51
C GLY A 555 3.41 -12.13 21.20
N GLU A 556 2.61 -13.03 21.74
CA GLU A 556 1.39 -12.67 22.49
C GLU A 556 1.53 -13.00 23.98
N SER A 557 2.76 -12.97 24.50
CA SER A 557 3.05 -13.42 25.87
C SER A 557 4.12 -12.63 26.62
N LEU A 558 5.01 -11.94 25.93
CA LEU A 558 6.10 -11.19 26.56
C LEU A 558 5.89 -9.69 26.44
N ARG A 559 6.09 -8.97 27.53
CA ARG A 559 6.35 -7.53 27.50
C ARG A 559 7.82 -7.24 27.84
N VAL A 560 8.40 -6.26 27.16
CA VAL A 560 9.81 -5.87 27.29
C VAL A 560 9.91 -4.37 27.45
N TRP A 561 10.74 -3.87 28.37
CA TRP A 561 10.97 -2.46 28.64
C TRP A 561 12.40 -2.18 29.05
N ARG A 562 12.85 -0.91 29.06
CA ARG A 562 14.18 -0.51 29.53
C ARG A 562 14.27 -0.61 31.06
N LYS A 563 15.36 -1.21 31.57
CA LYS A 563 15.65 -1.25 33.02
C LYS A 563 15.81 0.17 33.56
N GLY A 564 15.30 0.42 34.78
CA GLY A 564 15.39 1.72 35.42
C GLY A 564 14.31 2.73 34.99
N GLU A 565 13.58 2.46 33.92
CA GLU A 565 12.34 3.16 33.64
C GLU A 565 11.23 2.41 34.38
N ASN A 566 10.48 3.14 35.24
CA ASN A 566 9.27 2.57 35.79
C ASN A 566 8.36 2.25 34.62
N ALA A 567 8.00 0.98 34.45
CA ALA A 567 7.11 0.54 33.37
C ALA A 567 5.74 1.26 33.40
N PHE A 568 5.50 2.08 34.41
CA PHE A 568 4.25 2.81 34.68
C PHE A 568 4.44 4.30 35.02
N ALA A 569 5.64 4.87 34.97
CA ALA A 569 5.85 6.27 35.31
C ALA A 569 6.74 6.98 34.27
N ARG A 570 6.13 7.70 33.34
CA ARG A 570 6.68 8.95 32.81
C ARG A 570 5.78 10.10 33.23
N ALA A 571 6.32 10.94 34.12
CA ALA A 571 5.80 12.29 34.29
C ALA A 571 5.83 12.99 32.92
N ARG A 572 4.78 13.71 32.57
CA ARG A 572 4.71 14.61 31.42
C ARG A 572 5.97 15.48 31.44
N VAL A 573 6.71 15.48 30.35
CA VAL A 573 7.60 16.60 30.06
C VAL A 573 6.65 17.74 29.70
N GLU A 574 6.58 18.74 30.58
CA GLU A 574 5.89 20.01 30.37
C GLU A 574 6.42 20.76 29.15
#